data_ab4c9928a245caa18ddee0657f46ac22
#
_entry.id   ab4c9928a245caa18ddee0657f46ac22
#
_cell.length_a   1.000
_cell.length_b   1.000
_cell.length_c   1.000
_cell.angle_alpha   90.00
_cell.angle_beta   90.00
_cell.angle_gamma   90.00
#
_symmetry.space_group_name_H-M   'P 1'
#
loop_
_entity.id
_entity.type
_entity.pdbx_description
1 polymer ?
#
loop_
_entity_poly.entity_id
_entity_poly.type
_entity_poly.pdbx_seq_one_letter_code
_entity_poly.pdbx_strand_id
1 'polypeptide(L)'
;MFRNFLFVFLLIVLLSSDVRAQYSQVGDGAFSSGNFGPIATDTLPAFYSRFAFIYPSITLTNLSHGDSIRALGFQFDAFDSLRGNCNMRIFLKSSVQADYGALPINWLAESRNGMTLVYDGSPKTIIGDKPGEAVFVFNQVAGWKMDTSGMATNLEVLIEYYQSTNQVERFNWKVENNVSVTGFISANEGKYVLGASTSGMDSVTTGSTIIKPSLTIYHPLGGDDLTCKKIYALGTVPLLMDRPDSIKVRVQNVGSTATSNKKVYLNVSGANTFEDTIYVDGLEAFQSQMIYFTNYEPSNIGTENLTVQIDDDDNNANNTLVKSRLANYNVYSHADPFSPNSGGIGFNGSTGDFLAKFYVEGSSYINQIKVDFNLNGRGFQLGVWDDDGPNGNPGTEIFISDSSLSTTGTFIMPVLPRIQVSGGFYAGIRQITNTTVAFSYQTESPVRPNTFYFAAPAGD
;
A
#
# COMPACT_ATOMS: atom_id res chain seq x y z
N MET A 1 -6.41 47.74 -27.14
CA MET A 1 -7.07 46.61 -26.52
C MET A 1 -6.13 45.45 -26.15
N PHE A 2 -4.88 45.36 -26.66
CA PHE A 2 -3.94 44.27 -26.40
C PHE A 2 -3.03 44.46 -25.17
N ARG A 3 -2.95 45.68 -24.59
CA ARG A 3 -2.03 45.96 -23.48
C ARG A 3 -2.52 45.55 -22.09
N ASN A 4 -3.83 45.38 -21.93
CA ASN A 4 -4.44 44.97 -20.65
C ASN A 4 -4.52 43.44 -20.49
N PHE A 5 -4.43 42.67 -21.58
CA PHE A 5 -4.47 41.21 -21.54
C PHE A 5 -3.12 40.62 -21.05
N LEU A 6 -2.00 41.30 -21.32
CA LEU A 6 -0.67 40.85 -20.89
C LEU A 6 -0.47 41.01 -19.38
N PHE A 7 -1.12 42.01 -18.77
CA PHE A 7 -1.03 42.24 -17.32
C PHE A 7 -1.84 41.22 -16.49
N VAL A 8 -2.97 40.75 -17.00
CA VAL A 8 -3.78 39.72 -16.33
C VAL A 8 -3.07 38.35 -16.40
N PHE A 9 -2.41 38.03 -17.51
CA PHE A 9 -1.65 36.79 -17.65
C PHE A 9 -0.37 36.76 -16.78
N LEU A 10 0.27 37.89 -16.59
CA LEU A 10 1.46 38.01 -15.71
C LEU A 10 1.08 37.97 -14.23
N LEU A 11 -0.13 38.41 -13.85
CA LEU A 11 -0.60 38.37 -12.47
C LEU A 11 -1.04 36.95 -12.06
N ILE A 12 -1.54 36.15 -13.00
CA ILE A 12 -1.92 34.75 -12.75
C ILE A 12 -0.67 33.85 -12.59
N VAL A 13 0.44 34.16 -13.24
CA VAL A 13 1.69 33.40 -13.10
C VAL A 13 2.42 33.73 -11.77
N LEU A 14 2.14 34.89 -11.15
CA LEU A 14 2.74 35.28 -9.87
C LEU A 14 1.98 34.80 -8.64
N LEU A 15 0.82 34.14 -8.83
CA LEU A 15 0.01 33.54 -7.74
C LEU A 15 0.06 32.02 -7.72
N SER A 16 0.96 31.38 -8.46
CA SER A 16 1.29 29.98 -8.19
C SER A 16 2.07 29.95 -6.87
N SER A 17 1.37 29.93 -5.75
CA SER A 17 1.93 29.42 -4.52
C SER A 17 2.51 28.05 -4.86
N ASP A 18 3.79 27.83 -4.61
CA ASP A 18 4.39 26.51 -4.66
C ASP A 18 3.59 25.60 -3.72
N VAL A 19 2.67 24.84 -4.27
CA VAL A 19 1.95 23.81 -3.53
C VAL A 19 2.95 22.70 -3.29
N ARG A 20 3.62 22.74 -2.14
CA ARG A 20 4.57 21.70 -1.74
C ARG A 20 3.79 20.53 -1.16
N ALA A 21 4.12 19.34 -1.61
CA ALA A 21 3.58 18.13 -0.98
C ALA A 21 4.06 18.09 0.49
N GLN A 22 3.15 17.74 1.40
CA GLN A 22 3.48 17.59 2.83
C GLN A 22 4.13 16.23 3.15
N TYR A 23 4.23 15.39 2.17
CA TYR A 23 4.99 14.15 2.24
C TYR A 23 5.68 13.87 0.90
N SER A 24 6.80 13.16 0.98
CA SER A 24 7.55 12.68 -0.18
C SER A 24 7.59 11.18 -0.14
N GLN A 25 7.17 10.53 -1.21
CA GLN A 25 7.32 9.08 -1.34
C GLN A 25 8.59 8.76 -2.10
N VAL A 26 9.44 7.94 -1.51
CA VAL A 26 10.68 7.43 -2.10
C VAL A 26 10.49 5.97 -2.43
N GLY A 27 10.45 5.66 -3.73
CA GLY A 27 10.06 4.35 -4.24
C GLY A 27 8.55 4.18 -4.41
N ASP A 28 8.14 3.31 -5.33
CA ASP A 28 6.74 3.07 -5.68
C ASP A 28 6.07 1.96 -4.84
N GLY A 29 6.85 1.20 -4.06
CA GLY A 29 6.34 0.09 -3.26
C GLY A 29 5.77 -1.06 -4.09
N ALA A 30 6.21 -1.21 -5.34
CA ALA A 30 5.63 -2.15 -6.29
C ALA A 30 5.90 -3.62 -5.94
N PHE A 31 6.95 -3.89 -5.17
CA PHE A 31 7.39 -5.25 -4.85
C PHE A 31 7.48 -5.49 -3.35
N SER A 32 7.48 -6.76 -2.95
CA SER A 32 7.70 -7.18 -1.58
C SER A 32 9.10 -7.74 -1.42
N SER A 33 9.81 -7.30 -0.37
CA SER A 33 11.22 -7.66 -0.13
C SER A 33 11.41 -9.05 0.50
N GLY A 34 10.32 -9.73 0.86
CA GLY A 34 10.45 -10.82 1.82
C GLY A 34 10.85 -10.26 3.19
N ASN A 35 11.94 -10.75 3.77
CA ASN A 35 12.30 -10.49 5.15
C ASN A 35 13.27 -9.33 5.38
N PHE A 36 13.51 -8.48 4.39
CA PHE A 36 14.46 -7.36 4.48
C PHE A 36 13.73 -6.03 4.53
N GLY A 37 13.93 -5.28 5.60
CA GLY A 37 13.31 -3.98 5.77
C GLY A 37 13.42 -3.50 7.21
N PRO A 38 12.63 -2.54 7.67
CA PRO A 38 12.79 -1.93 8.98
C PRO A 38 12.87 -2.92 10.14
N ILE A 39 12.20 -4.05 10.02
CA ILE A 39 12.26 -5.17 10.97
C ILE A 39 12.44 -6.45 10.18
N ALA A 40 13.37 -7.29 10.60
CA ALA A 40 13.52 -8.66 10.11
C ALA A 40 13.68 -9.62 11.27
N THR A 41 12.94 -10.71 11.20
CA THR A 41 12.90 -11.73 12.25
C THR A 41 13.01 -13.15 11.67
N ASP A 42 13.46 -13.26 10.40
CA ASP A 42 13.39 -14.49 9.64
C ASP A 42 14.42 -15.54 10.08
N THR A 43 13.97 -16.79 10.08
CA THR A 43 14.68 -18.07 9.99
C THR A 43 15.66 -18.46 11.13
N LEU A 44 16.11 -17.55 11.96
CA LEU A 44 16.94 -17.83 13.15
C LEU A 44 16.33 -17.13 14.36
N PRO A 45 16.62 -17.61 15.59
CA PRO A 45 16.23 -16.90 16.80
C PRO A 45 16.96 -15.54 16.86
N ALA A 46 16.49 -14.58 16.03
CA ALA A 46 17.01 -13.24 16.01
C ALA A 46 16.18 -12.38 16.96
N PHE A 47 16.77 -11.98 18.08
CA PHE A 47 16.16 -11.01 19.01
C PHE A 47 16.51 -9.58 18.65
N TYR A 48 17.50 -9.40 17.78
CA TYR A 48 18.01 -8.10 17.36
C TYR A 48 18.16 -8.04 15.86
N SER A 49 17.80 -6.90 15.29
CA SER A 49 18.16 -6.56 13.90
C SER A 49 18.66 -5.13 13.81
N ARG A 50 19.59 -4.88 12.91
CA ARG A 50 20.09 -3.56 12.56
C ARG A 50 20.10 -3.40 11.05
N PHE A 51 19.54 -2.29 10.58
CA PHE A 51 19.49 -1.91 9.17
C PHE A 51 20.06 -0.52 8.99
N ALA A 52 20.84 -0.35 7.94
CA ALA A 52 21.36 0.94 7.50
C ALA A 52 21.01 1.12 6.02
N PHE A 53 20.37 2.25 5.69
CA PHE A 53 19.97 2.59 4.34
C PHE A 53 20.42 3.99 3.96
N ILE A 54 20.90 4.16 2.72
CA ILE A 54 21.16 5.48 2.11
C ILE A 54 20.12 5.70 1.01
N TYR A 55 19.34 6.77 1.14
CA TYR A 55 18.42 7.24 0.13
C TYR A 55 19.06 8.41 -0.60
N PRO A 56 19.39 8.26 -1.91
CA PRO A 56 20.08 9.30 -2.67
C PRO A 56 19.25 10.58 -2.81
N SER A 57 19.91 11.72 -2.82
CA SER A 57 19.27 13.04 -2.99
C SER A 57 18.38 13.13 -4.23
N ILE A 58 18.75 12.43 -5.31
CA ILE A 58 17.96 12.39 -6.55
C ILE A 58 16.56 11.79 -6.34
N THR A 59 16.37 10.96 -5.31
CA THR A 59 15.06 10.36 -4.96
C THR A 59 14.28 11.20 -3.95
N LEU A 60 14.87 12.25 -3.40
CA LEU A 60 14.30 13.11 -2.37
C LEU A 60 13.78 14.44 -2.96
N THR A 61 13.19 14.40 -4.15
CA THR A 61 12.89 15.55 -5.00
C THR A 61 11.94 16.58 -4.40
N ASN A 62 11.09 16.18 -3.44
CA ASN A 62 10.12 17.07 -2.81
C ASN A 62 10.58 17.63 -1.46
N LEU A 63 11.81 17.31 -1.02
CA LEU A 63 12.39 17.85 0.19
C LEU A 63 13.25 19.07 -0.11
N SER A 64 13.05 20.14 0.63
CA SER A 64 13.82 21.36 0.56
C SER A 64 14.74 21.51 1.76
N HIS A 65 15.77 22.36 1.62
CA HIS A 65 16.63 22.72 2.73
C HIS A 65 15.82 23.32 3.88
N GLY A 66 16.03 22.77 5.06
CA GLY A 66 15.35 23.22 6.28
C GLY A 66 13.96 22.65 6.52
N ASP A 67 13.43 21.81 5.60
CA ASP A 67 12.18 21.10 5.85
C ASP A 67 12.31 20.22 7.11
N SER A 68 11.27 20.27 7.93
CA SER A 68 11.22 19.54 9.19
C SER A 68 10.54 18.19 8.97
N ILE A 69 11.30 17.10 8.94
CA ILE A 69 10.75 15.75 8.87
C ILE A 69 10.19 15.39 10.24
N ARG A 70 8.94 14.93 10.28
CA ARG A 70 8.19 14.64 11.51
C ARG A 70 7.88 13.16 11.70
N ALA A 71 7.85 12.39 10.61
CA ALA A 71 7.62 10.97 10.65
C ALA A 71 8.22 10.28 9.42
N LEU A 72 8.44 8.96 9.55
CA LEU A 72 8.76 8.06 8.45
C LEU A 72 7.69 6.98 8.36
N GLY A 73 7.20 6.72 7.14
CA GLY A 73 6.26 5.64 6.83
C GLY A 73 6.92 4.54 6.03
N PHE A 74 6.67 3.28 6.42
CA PHE A 74 7.12 2.10 5.68
C PHE A 74 5.91 1.24 5.34
N GLN A 75 5.75 0.88 4.08
CA GLN A 75 4.64 0.06 3.62
C GLN A 75 4.96 -1.44 3.73
N PHE A 76 3.96 -2.24 4.10
CA PHE A 76 4.06 -3.70 4.18
C PHE A 76 2.75 -4.35 3.72
N ASP A 77 2.83 -5.56 3.16
CA ASP A 77 1.68 -6.30 2.61
C ASP A 77 1.38 -7.63 3.31
N ALA A 78 2.30 -8.17 4.07
CA ALA A 78 2.08 -9.35 4.88
C ALA A 78 2.95 -9.32 6.14
N PHE A 79 2.42 -9.84 7.25
CA PHE A 79 3.15 -10.01 8.49
C PHE A 79 2.39 -10.96 9.43
N ASP A 80 3.14 -11.50 10.40
CA ASP A 80 2.60 -12.07 11.63
C ASP A 80 2.59 -10.99 12.73
N SER A 81 1.68 -11.09 13.70
CA SER A 81 1.58 -10.08 14.77
C SER A 81 2.85 -10.04 15.63
N LEU A 82 3.37 -8.83 15.90
CA LEU A 82 4.47 -8.65 16.84
C LEU A 82 4.09 -9.13 18.25
N ARG A 83 4.82 -10.10 18.78
CA ARG A 83 4.59 -10.69 20.10
C ARG A 83 5.71 -10.31 21.08
N GLY A 84 5.46 -10.52 22.37
CA GLY A 84 6.42 -10.16 23.43
C GLY A 84 6.67 -8.65 23.55
N ASN A 85 7.70 -8.27 24.28
CA ASN A 85 8.16 -6.89 24.35
C ASN A 85 9.11 -6.63 23.18
N CYS A 86 8.85 -5.57 22.45
CA CYS A 86 9.72 -5.15 21.37
C CYS A 86 9.96 -3.63 21.45
N ASN A 87 11.12 -3.23 20.98
CA ASN A 87 11.50 -1.82 20.85
C ASN A 87 12.19 -1.57 19.51
N MET A 88 11.97 -0.41 18.95
CA MET A 88 12.57 0.04 17.71
C MET A 88 13.13 1.45 17.90
N ARG A 89 14.31 1.68 17.35
CA ARG A 89 14.96 2.99 17.30
C ARG A 89 15.25 3.35 15.86
N ILE A 90 14.95 4.58 15.50
CA ILE A 90 15.27 5.13 14.19
C ILE A 90 16.21 6.32 14.37
N PHE A 91 17.28 6.33 13.60
CA PHE A 91 18.26 7.40 13.57
C PHE A 91 18.37 7.98 12.16
N LEU A 92 18.55 9.29 12.06
CA LEU A 92 18.68 9.99 10.80
C LEU A 92 19.97 10.81 10.75
N LYS A 93 20.50 10.96 9.54
CA LYS A 93 21.64 11.82 9.24
C LYS A 93 21.58 12.32 7.80
N SER A 94 21.89 13.58 7.59
CA SER A 94 22.21 14.13 6.27
C SER A 94 23.65 13.79 5.92
N SER A 95 23.90 13.23 4.75
CA SER A 95 25.20 12.72 4.38
C SER A 95 25.50 12.96 2.90
N VAL A 96 26.77 13.21 2.59
CA VAL A 96 27.29 13.21 1.22
C VAL A 96 27.72 11.81 0.76
N GLN A 97 27.65 10.83 1.63
CA GLN A 97 28.03 9.46 1.35
C GLN A 97 27.02 8.82 0.38
N ALA A 98 27.50 8.30 -0.73
CA ALA A 98 26.64 7.67 -1.74
C ALA A 98 26.29 6.22 -1.39
N ASP A 99 27.20 5.48 -0.76
CA ASP A 99 27.04 4.10 -0.34
C ASP A 99 27.99 3.77 0.84
N TYR A 100 27.80 2.59 1.44
CA TYR A 100 28.66 2.12 2.55
C TYR A 100 29.91 1.35 2.09
N GLY A 101 30.13 1.22 0.79
CA GLY A 101 31.22 0.40 0.24
C GLY A 101 31.00 -1.12 0.42
N ALA A 102 31.92 -1.91 -0.10
CA ALA A 102 31.83 -3.37 -0.08
C ALA A 102 32.22 -4.00 1.28
N LEU A 103 32.94 -3.27 2.13
CA LEU A 103 33.43 -3.79 3.42
C LEU A 103 32.34 -3.70 4.50
N PRO A 104 32.50 -4.51 5.58
CA PRO A 104 31.69 -4.35 6.79
C PRO A 104 31.80 -2.93 7.34
N ILE A 105 30.71 -2.40 7.87
CA ILE A 105 30.70 -1.12 8.58
C ILE A 105 30.66 -1.35 10.09
N ASN A 106 31.34 -0.50 10.84
CA ASN A 106 31.22 -0.46 12.28
C ASN A 106 29.98 0.35 12.66
N TRP A 107 29.01 -0.33 13.30
CA TRP A 107 27.73 0.29 13.63
C TRP A 107 27.85 1.52 14.54
N LEU A 108 28.65 1.41 15.58
CA LEU A 108 28.77 2.49 16.57
C LEU A 108 29.69 3.63 16.09
N ALA A 109 30.85 3.28 15.51
CA ALA A 109 31.89 4.25 15.18
C ALA A 109 31.68 4.93 13.82
N GLU A 110 31.12 4.23 12.83
CA GLU A 110 31.02 4.70 11.46
C GLU A 110 29.60 5.11 11.10
N SER A 111 28.64 4.21 11.33
CA SER A 111 27.26 4.43 10.87
C SER A 111 26.46 5.30 11.82
N ARG A 112 26.54 5.06 13.12
CA ARG A 112 25.78 5.78 14.12
C ARG A 112 26.38 7.12 14.54
N ASN A 113 27.65 7.33 14.20
CA ASN A 113 28.34 8.57 14.53
C ASN A 113 27.72 9.77 13.79
N GLY A 114 27.36 10.80 14.56
CA GLY A 114 26.73 12.01 14.03
C GLY A 114 25.25 11.85 13.64
N MET A 115 24.63 10.70 13.98
CA MET A 115 23.19 10.50 13.77
C MET A 115 22.33 11.05 14.90
N THR A 116 21.12 11.50 14.56
CA THR A 116 20.10 11.92 15.49
C THR A 116 19.09 10.80 15.72
N LEU A 117 18.87 10.42 16.97
CA LEU A 117 17.77 9.53 17.36
C LEU A 117 16.45 10.29 17.20
N VAL A 118 15.58 9.83 16.31
CA VAL A 118 14.30 10.49 16.02
C VAL A 118 13.10 9.71 16.54
N TYR A 119 13.20 8.40 16.64
CA TYR A 119 12.17 7.52 17.20
C TYR A 119 12.77 6.51 18.16
N ASP A 120 12.15 6.31 19.32
CA ASP A 120 12.44 5.26 20.32
C ASP A 120 11.12 4.81 20.94
N GLY A 121 10.67 3.60 20.62
CA GLY A 121 9.40 3.10 21.11
C GLY A 121 9.03 1.71 20.61
N SER A 122 7.92 1.20 21.12
CA SER A 122 7.40 -0.09 20.66
C SER A 122 6.70 0.06 19.30
N PRO A 123 7.08 -0.71 18.28
CA PRO A 123 6.39 -0.68 16.99
C PRO A 123 5.03 -1.39 16.98
N LYS A 124 4.65 -2.10 18.05
CA LYS A 124 3.42 -2.92 18.13
C LYS A 124 2.14 -2.14 17.87
N THR A 125 2.05 -0.91 18.36
CA THR A 125 0.87 -0.07 18.20
C THR A 125 0.81 0.62 16.84
N ILE A 126 1.95 0.66 16.14
CA ILE A 126 2.11 1.30 14.83
C ILE A 126 1.93 0.28 13.73
N ILE A 127 2.58 -0.87 13.86
CA ILE A 127 2.37 -2.02 12.98
C ILE A 127 1.13 -2.74 13.49
N GLY A 128 -0.02 -2.39 12.92
CA GLY A 128 -1.29 -3.04 13.25
C GLY A 128 -1.36 -4.47 12.74
N ASP A 129 -2.49 -5.12 12.92
CA ASP A 129 -2.77 -6.50 12.52
C ASP A 129 -3.24 -6.63 11.05
N LYS A 130 -3.02 -5.62 10.23
CA LYS A 130 -3.42 -5.58 8.80
C LYS A 130 -2.36 -4.92 7.94
N PRO A 131 -2.20 -5.38 6.68
CA PRO A 131 -1.32 -4.73 5.71
C PRO A 131 -1.60 -3.23 5.58
N GLY A 132 -0.54 -2.44 5.39
CA GLY A 132 -0.68 -1.00 5.26
C GLY A 132 0.64 -0.27 5.37
N GLU A 133 0.58 0.94 5.90
CA GLU A 133 1.73 1.77 6.17
C GLU A 133 1.94 1.89 7.68
N ALA A 134 3.14 1.57 8.14
CA ALA A 134 3.59 1.81 9.50
C ALA A 134 4.25 3.19 9.57
N VAL A 135 3.60 4.16 10.22
CA VAL A 135 4.10 5.53 10.34
C VAL A 135 4.70 5.77 11.71
N PHE A 136 6.01 5.95 11.76
CA PHE A 136 6.80 6.20 12.96
C PHE A 136 6.93 7.71 13.17
N VAL A 137 6.08 8.26 14.04
CA VAL A 137 6.09 9.68 14.41
C VAL A 137 7.26 9.94 15.34
N PHE A 138 8.06 10.97 15.06
CA PHE A 138 9.26 11.27 15.82
C PHE A 138 8.93 11.74 17.24
N ASN A 139 9.76 11.28 18.21
CA ASN A 139 9.61 11.68 19.60
C ASN A 139 9.87 13.19 19.79
N GLN A 140 10.59 13.84 18.89
CA GLN A 140 10.87 15.27 18.92
C GLN A 140 9.76 16.05 18.21
N VAL A 141 9.01 16.85 18.95
CA VAL A 141 7.90 17.67 18.42
C VAL A 141 8.35 18.64 17.31
N ALA A 142 9.59 19.18 17.39
CA ALA A 142 10.14 20.05 16.34
C ALA A 142 10.48 19.32 15.05
N GLY A 143 10.50 17.98 15.07
CA GLY A 143 10.97 17.16 13.96
C GLY A 143 12.49 17.20 13.77
N TRP A 144 12.98 16.54 12.75
CA TRP A 144 14.38 16.53 12.35
C TRP A 144 14.55 17.31 11.04
N LYS A 145 15.54 18.19 10.99
CA LYS A 145 15.80 19.01 9.80
C LYS A 145 16.88 18.40 8.93
N MET A 146 16.54 18.16 7.68
CA MET A 146 17.51 17.74 6.69
C MET A 146 18.37 18.94 6.24
N ASP A 147 19.68 18.77 6.33
CA ASP A 147 20.61 19.74 5.78
C ASP A 147 20.90 19.40 4.32
N THR A 148 20.39 20.20 3.41
CA THR A 148 20.63 20.12 1.96
C THR A 148 21.47 21.27 1.45
N SER A 149 22.11 22.07 2.35
CA SER A 149 22.90 23.23 1.96
C SER A 149 24.20 22.79 1.31
N GLY A 150 24.40 23.14 0.05
CA GLY A 150 25.68 23.21 -0.64
C GLY A 150 26.15 21.99 -1.41
N MET A 151 25.62 20.79 -1.22
CA MET A 151 25.91 19.58 -2.02
C MET A 151 24.68 18.67 -2.07
N ALA A 152 24.62 17.78 -3.08
CA ALA A 152 23.62 16.73 -3.11
C ALA A 152 23.72 15.90 -1.83
N THR A 153 22.74 16.06 -0.94
CA THR A 153 22.76 15.43 0.38
C THR A 153 21.80 14.24 0.40
N ASN A 154 22.33 13.07 0.71
CA ASN A 154 21.58 11.85 0.86
C ASN A 154 21.01 11.75 2.28
N LEU A 155 19.91 11.00 2.43
CA LEU A 155 19.33 10.66 3.72
C LEU A 155 19.85 9.29 4.15
N GLU A 156 20.59 9.23 5.26
CA GLU A 156 20.92 7.99 5.92
C GLU A 156 19.87 7.69 6.99
N VAL A 157 19.34 6.45 6.96
CA VAL A 157 18.36 5.93 7.92
C VAL A 157 18.94 4.68 8.57
N LEU A 158 19.14 4.72 9.88
CA LEU A 158 19.54 3.56 10.66
C LEU A 158 18.38 3.11 11.53
N ILE A 159 18.16 1.79 11.60
CA ILE A 159 17.11 1.18 12.39
C ILE A 159 17.70 0.10 13.26
N GLU A 160 17.43 0.18 14.56
CA GLU A 160 17.71 -0.88 15.54
C GLU A 160 16.37 -1.44 16.02
N TYR A 161 16.24 -2.75 16.01
CA TYR A 161 15.07 -3.45 16.52
C TYR A 161 15.46 -4.54 17.52
N TYR A 162 14.66 -4.69 18.56
CA TYR A 162 14.77 -5.70 19.58
C TYR A 162 13.42 -6.33 19.89
N GLN A 163 13.39 -7.65 20.13
CA GLN A 163 12.23 -8.38 20.65
C GLN A 163 12.65 -9.34 21.77
N SER A 164 11.77 -9.53 22.78
CA SER A 164 12.07 -10.39 23.94
C SER A 164 11.70 -11.86 23.74
N THR A 165 10.94 -12.17 22.72
CA THR A 165 10.49 -13.54 22.42
C THR A 165 11.08 -14.02 21.11
N ASN A 166 11.52 -15.27 21.10
CA ASN A 166 11.95 -15.93 19.88
C ASN A 166 10.71 -16.29 19.05
N GLN A 167 10.34 -15.41 18.11
CA GLN A 167 9.27 -15.65 17.15
C GLN A 167 9.79 -15.41 15.76
N VAL A 168 9.57 -16.39 14.91
CA VAL A 168 9.74 -16.26 13.46
C VAL A 168 8.50 -15.56 12.94
N GLU A 169 8.59 -14.25 12.81
CA GLU A 169 7.53 -13.43 12.23
C GLU A 169 8.02 -12.96 10.86
N ARG A 170 7.17 -13.11 9.85
CA ARG A 170 7.52 -12.69 8.49
C ARG A 170 6.90 -11.35 8.22
N PHE A 171 7.73 -10.39 7.81
CA PHE A 171 7.30 -9.10 7.31
C PHE A 171 7.65 -9.01 5.82
N ASN A 172 6.65 -8.74 5.00
CA ASN A 172 6.87 -8.42 3.61
C ASN A 172 6.78 -6.90 3.44
N TRP A 173 7.93 -6.25 3.54
CA TRP A 173 8.04 -4.82 3.31
C TRP A 173 7.98 -4.50 1.82
N LYS A 174 7.31 -3.43 1.50
CA LYS A 174 7.26 -2.91 0.14
C LYS A 174 8.58 -2.27 -0.23
N VAL A 175 9.08 -2.58 -1.40
CA VAL A 175 10.35 -2.09 -1.93
C VAL A 175 10.17 -1.61 -3.36
N GLU A 176 11.10 -0.77 -3.79
CA GLU A 176 11.26 -0.40 -5.19
C GLU A 176 12.13 -1.46 -5.89
N ASN A 177 11.64 -2.03 -6.98
CA ASN A 177 12.43 -2.95 -7.82
C ASN A 177 12.57 -2.44 -9.26
N ASN A 178 12.26 -1.18 -9.50
CA ASN A 178 12.39 -0.62 -10.83
C ASN A 178 13.82 -0.18 -11.09
N VAL A 179 14.61 -1.02 -11.76
CA VAL A 179 15.98 -0.71 -12.21
C VAL A 179 16.04 0.54 -13.12
N SER A 180 14.89 1.01 -13.61
CA SER A 180 14.80 2.23 -14.41
C SER A 180 14.81 3.50 -13.56
N VAL A 181 14.57 3.42 -12.25
CA VAL A 181 14.68 4.56 -11.34
C VAL A 181 16.14 4.75 -10.98
N THR A 182 16.78 5.69 -11.65
CA THR A 182 18.19 6.04 -11.42
C THR A 182 18.42 6.38 -9.94
N GLY A 183 19.35 5.67 -9.30
CA GLY A 183 19.79 5.93 -7.93
C GLY A 183 18.97 5.22 -6.84
N PHE A 184 17.96 4.41 -7.17
CA PHE A 184 17.20 3.68 -6.14
C PHE A 184 17.81 2.31 -5.81
N ILE A 185 18.33 1.60 -6.81
CA ILE A 185 19.04 0.33 -6.63
C ILE A 185 20.50 0.54 -6.98
N SER A 186 21.34 0.66 -5.97
CA SER A 186 22.78 0.72 -6.11
C SER A 186 23.43 -0.25 -5.14
N ALA A 187 24.58 -0.78 -5.51
CA ALA A 187 25.32 -1.69 -4.64
C ALA A 187 25.75 -0.95 -3.35
N ASN A 188 25.63 -1.65 -2.23
CA ASN A 188 26.08 -1.19 -0.90
C ASN A 188 25.35 0.03 -0.28
N GLU A 189 24.22 0.43 -0.80
CA GLU A 189 23.38 1.47 -0.18
C GLU A 189 22.53 0.95 0.99
N GLY A 190 22.46 -0.36 1.18
CA GLY A 190 21.82 -1.03 2.31
C GLY A 190 22.75 -2.02 2.99
N LYS A 191 22.71 -2.06 4.32
CA LYS A 191 23.43 -3.04 5.13
C LYS A 191 22.56 -3.52 6.28
N TYR A 192 22.77 -4.76 6.71
CA TYR A 192 22.04 -5.30 7.85
C TYR A 192 22.87 -6.31 8.63
N VAL A 193 22.43 -6.57 9.86
CA VAL A 193 22.86 -7.69 10.69
C VAL A 193 21.70 -8.17 11.55
N LEU A 194 21.60 -9.48 11.69
CA LEU A 194 20.64 -10.15 12.57
C LEU A 194 21.42 -10.93 13.63
N GLY A 195 20.93 -10.95 14.87
CA GLY A 195 21.60 -11.66 15.96
C GLY A 195 20.68 -12.09 17.09
N ALA A 196 21.06 -13.18 17.75
CA ALA A 196 20.38 -13.64 18.98
C ALA A 196 20.76 -12.80 20.21
N SER A 197 21.83 -12.01 20.13
CA SER A 197 22.31 -11.11 21.18
C SER A 197 22.97 -9.89 20.52
N THR A 198 23.24 -8.85 21.31
CA THR A 198 23.99 -7.67 20.85
C THR A 198 25.49 -7.95 20.62
N SER A 199 25.99 -9.06 21.10
CA SER A 199 27.41 -9.47 20.91
C SER A 199 27.70 -9.75 19.45
N GLY A 200 28.69 -9.07 18.87
CA GLY A 200 29.07 -9.22 17.47
C GLY A 200 28.25 -8.41 16.47
N MET A 201 27.23 -7.67 16.92
CA MET A 201 26.40 -6.86 16.04
C MET A 201 27.01 -5.49 15.68
N ASP A 202 28.16 -5.15 16.24
CA ASP A 202 28.82 -3.87 15.90
C ASP A 202 29.47 -3.88 14.52
N SER A 203 29.72 -5.07 13.95
CA SER A 203 30.18 -5.24 12.57
C SER A 203 29.00 -5.63 11.67
N VAL A 204 28.53 -4.70 10.86
CA VAL A 204 27.41 -4.91 9.92
C VAL A 204 27.98 -5.31 8.56
N THR A 205 27.88 -6.58 8.24
CA THR A 205 28.69 -7.21 7.19
C THR A 205 27.96 -7.49 5.89
N THR A 206 26.66 -7.59 5.90
CA THR A 206 25.90 -8.08 4.75
C THR A 206 25.18 -6.95 4.04
N GLY A 207 25.20 -6.95 2.74
CA GLY A 207 24.39 -6.02 1.99
C GLY A 207 24.92 -5.60 0.65
N SER A 208 25.41 -6.55 -0.15
CA SER A 208 25.77 -6.18 -1.53
C SER A 208 24.57 -5.92 -2.44
N THR A 209 23.35 -6.25 -2.03
CA THR A 209 22.14 -6.12 -2.87
C THR A 209 20.85 -6.03 -2.06
N ILE A 210 20.86 -5.39 -0.89
CA ILE A 210 19.58 -5.17 -0.18
C ILE A 210 18.80 -4.11 -0.92
N ILE A 211 17.62 -4.48 -1.35
CA ILE A 211 16.65 -3.56 -1.89
C ILE A 211 16.12 -2.73 -0.73
N LYS A 212 16.22 -1.40 -0.83
CA LYS A 212 15.75 -0.50 0.21
C LYS A 212 14.23 -0.53 0.30
N PRO A 213 13.65 -0.47 1.50
CA PRO A 213 12.21 -0.31 1.64
C PRO A 213 11.75 1.02 1.03
N SER A 214 10.59 1.02 0.40
CA SER A 214 9.93 2.25 -0.01
C SER A 214 9.60 3.06 1.23
N LEU A 215 9.89 4.34 1.18
CA LEU A 215 9.85 5.26 2.32
C LEU A 215 8.92 6.42 2.04
N THR A 216 7.98 6.69 2.94
CA THR A 216 7.24 7.93 2.96
C THR A 216 7.87 8.86 4.00
N ILE A 217 8.29 10.03 3.58
CA ILE A 217 8.87 11.07 4.45
C ILE A 217 7.80 12.12 4.68
N TYR A 218 7.35 12.27 5.92
CA TYR A 218 6.37 13.28 6.30
C TYR A 218 7.07 14.55 6.78
N HIS A 219 6.86 15.65 6.03
CA HIS A 219 7.40 16.97 6.32
C HIS A 219 6.30 18.04 6.26
N PRO A 220 5.32 17.98 7.21
CA PRO A 220 4.15 18.84 7.17
C PRO A 220 4.55 20.30 7.24
N LEU A 221 3.93 21.12 6.40
CA LEU A 221 4.15 22.58 6.37
C LEU A 221 3.45 23.29 7.53
N GLY A 222 2.54 22.60 8.24
CA GLY A 222 1.81 23.13 9.41
C GLY A 222 0.47 22.43 9.61
N GLY A 223 -0.27 22.83 10.59
CA GLY A 223 -1.68 22.71 10.92
C GLY A 223 -2.43 21.45 10.54
N ASP A 224 -3.56 21.68 9.94
CA ASP A 224 -4.63 20.75 9.65
C ASP A 224 -4.61 20.42 8.15
N ASP A 225 -4.28 19.18 7.80
CA ASP A 225 -4.25 18.72 6.40
C ASP A 225 -4.74 17.27 6.33
N LEU A 226 -5.95 17.07 5.82
CA LEU A 226 -6.57 15.78 5.62
C LEU A 226 -6.57 15.42 4.14
N THR A 227 -6.00 14.30 3.75
CA THR A 227 -5.91 13.86 2.36
C THR A 227 -6.73 12.60 2.07
N CYS A 228 -7.28 12.51 0.86
CA CYS A 228 -7.88 11.29 0.33
C CYS A 228 -6.80 10.37 -0.25
N LYS A 229 -6.52 9.25 0.42
CA LYS A 229 -5.49 8.29 -0.04
C LYS A 229 -6.02 7.31 -1.09
N LYS A 230 -7.24 6.81 -0.92
CA LYS A 230 -7.79 5.78 -1.82
C LYS A 230 -9.31 5.69 -1.73
N ILE A 231 -9.96 5.55 -2.89
CA ILE A 231 -11.38 5.17 -2.99
C ILE A 231 -11.44 3.67 -3.27
N TYR A 232 -12.11 2.93 -2.37
CA TYR A 232 -12.41 1.51 -2.52
C TYR A 232 -13.86 1.35 -2.94
N ALA A 233 -14.07 1.04 -4.20
CA ALA A 233 -15.34 0.72 -4.80
C ALA A 233 -15.15 -0.42 -5.79
N LEU A 234 -16.21 -1.09 -6.19
CA LEU A 234 -16.18 -2.03 -7.29
C LEU A 234 -15.75 -1.31 -8.57
N GLY A 235 -14.99 -1.98 -9.43
CA GLY A 235 -14.72 -1.45 -10.77
C GLY A 235 -15.91 -1.64 -11.70
N THR A 236 -16.68 -2.72 -11.49
CA THR A 236 -17.91 -3.00 -12.24
C THR A 236 -19.02 -3.46 -11.29
N VAL A 237 -20.15 -2.73 -11.31
CA VAL A 237 -21.29 -2.91 -10.41
C VAL A 237 -22.47 -3.49 -11.17
N PRO A 238 -23.03 -4.63 -10.75
CA PRO A 238 -24.21 -5.21 -11.37
C PRO A 238 -25.51 -4.59 -10.82
N LEU A 239 -26.44 -4.19 -11.71
CA LEU A 239 -27.77 -3.69 -11.33
C LEU A 239 -28.72 -4.79 -10.86
N LEU A 240 -28.52 -6.04 -11.33
CA LEU A 240 -29.45 -7.14 -11.07
C LEU A 240 -29.15 -7.91 -9.78
N MET A 241 -28.21 -7.50 -8.99
CA MET A 241 -27.78 -8.26 -7.80
C MET A 241 -28.31 -7.69 -6.48
N ASP A 242 -29.26 -6.78 -6.54
CA ASP A 242 -29.93 -6.21 -5.37
C ASP A 242 -28.96 -5.96 -4.21
N ARG A 243 -27.90 -5.19 -4.51
CA ARG A 243 -26.84 -4.91 -3.56
C ARG A 243 -26.49 -3.43 -3.54
N PRO A 244 -26.75 -2.79 -2.39
CA PRO A 244 -26.15 -1.49 -2.14
C PRO A 244 -24.62 -1.59 -2.09
N ASP A 245 -23.95 -0.83 -2.94
CA ASP A 245 -22.49 -0.78 -2.92
C ASP A 245 -21.98 0.14 -1.81
N SER A 246 -21.16 -0.40 -0.94
CA SER A 246 -20.49 0.36 0.11
C SER A 246 -19.23 1.01 -0.45
N ILE A 247 -19.31 2.27 -0.86
CA ILE A 247 -18.16 3.07 -1.24
C ILE A 247 -17.39 3.43 0.03
N LYS A 248 -16.08 3.10 0.04
CA LYS A 248 -15.20 3.34 1.18
C LYS A 248 -14.05 4.23 0.76
N VAL A 249 -13.61 5.08 1.66
CA VAL A 249 -12.46 5.96 1.40
C VAL A 249 -11.50 5.89 2.56
N ARG A 250 -10.22 5.70 2.25
CA ARG A 250 -9.16 5.88 3.22
C ARG A 250 -8.72 7.32 3.21
N VAL A 251 -8.91 8.00 4.32
CA VAL A 251 -8.38 9.34 4.57
C VAL A 251 -7.19 9.25 5.51
N GLN A 252 -6.27 10.21 5.41
CA GLN A 252 -5.11 10.32 6.29
C GLN A 252 -4.90 11.78 6.66
N ASN A 253 -4.68 12.03 7.95
CA ASN A 253 -4.19 13.31 8.40
C ASN A 253 -2.67 13.39 8.13
N VAL A 254 -2.26 14.21 7.19
CA VAL A 254 -0.84 14.45 6.85
C VAL A 254 -0.33 15.76 7.44
N GLY A 255 -1.21 16.49 8.15
CA GLY A 255 -0.87 17.66 8.93
C GLY A 255 -0.14 17.33 10.23
N SER A 256 0.15 18.37 11.01
CA SER A 256 0.87 18.27 12.30
C SER A 256 -0.03 18.38 13.52
N THR A 257 -1.33 18.65 13.34
CA THR A 257 -2.34 18.74 14.40
C THR A 257 -3.46 17.75 14.14
N ALA A 258 -4.22 17.38 15.17
CA ALA A 258 -5.42 16.58 15.00
C ALA A 258 -6.46 17.31 14.14
N THR A 259 -7.18 16.57 13.30
CA THR A 259 -8.28 17.16 12.50
C THR A 259 -9.39 17.67 13.39
N SER A 260 -10.07 18.72 12.95
CA SER A 260 -11.23 19.29 13.65
C SER A 260 -12.44 19.33 12.70
N ASN A 261 -13.36 18.38 12.90
CA ASN A 261 -14.68 18.34 12.26
C ASN A 261 -14.68 18.57 10.73
N LYS A 262 -13.75 17.91 10.02
CA LYS A 262 -13.64 17.98 8.56
C LYS A 262 -14.76 17.20 7.88
N LYS A 263 -15.38 17.80 6.88
CA LYS A 263 -16.34 17.10 6.00
C LYS A 263 -15.62 16.42 4.86
N VAL A 264 -16.06 15.21 4.57
CA VAL A 264 -15.64 14.43 3.41
C VAL A 264 -16.89 14.14 2.58
N TYR A 265 -16.94 14.70 1.39
CA TYR A 265 -18.05 14.60 0.47
C TYR A 265 -17.80 13.48 -0.53
N LEU A 266 -18.82 12.69 -0.83
CA LEU A 266 -18.88 11.82 -1.98
C LEU A 266 -19.89 12.39 -2.96
N ASN A 267 -19.47 12.58 -4.21
CA ASN A 267 -20.34 12.91 -5.33
C ASN A 267 -20.19 11.84 -6.41
N VAL A 268 -21.29 11.18 -6.76
CA VAL A 268 -21.40 10.26 -7.89
C VAL A 268 -22.05 11.00 -9.04
N SER A 269 -21.43 10.97 -10.20
CA SER A 269 -21.93 11.64 -11.42
C SER A 269 -21.77 10.75 -12.66
N GLY A 270 -22.40 11.12 -13.76
CA GLY A 270 -22.41 10.34 -15.00
C GLY A 270 -23.73 9.61 -15.20
N ALA A 271 -23.72 8.27 -15.39
CA ALA A 271 -24.94 7.49 -15.62
C ALA A 271 -25.92 7.56 -14.45
N ASN A 272 -25.43 7.74 -13.26
CA ASN A 272 -26.24 7.90 -12.03
C ASN A 272 -25.72 9.10 -11.22
N THR A 273 -26.55 9.55 -10.26
CA THR A 273 -26.18 10.63 -9.34
C THR A 273 -26.47 10.23 -7.89
N PHE A 274 -25.52 10.52 -7.01
CA PHE A 274 -25.68 10.31 -5.57
C PHE A 274 -24.73 11.25 -4.82
N GLU A 275 -25.12 11.69 -3.65
CA GLU A 275 -24.31 12.54 -2.77
C GLU A 275 -24.40 12.04 -1.33
N ASP A 276 -23.28 12.07 -0.63
CA ASP A 276 -23.23 11.79 0.80
C ASP A 276 -22.10 12.58 1.46
N THR A 277 -22.19 12.77 2.77
CA THR A 277 -21.22 13.54 3.55
C THR A 277 -20.94 12.88 4.88
N ILE A 278 -19.69 12.63 5.16
CA ILE A 278 -19.20 12.07 6.45
C ILE A 278 -18.30 13.10 7.12
N TYR A 279 -18.36 13.14 8.46
CA TYR A 279 -17.50 13.99 9.27
C TYR A 279 -16.33 13.17 9.82
N VAL A 280 -15.13 13.73 9.72
CA VAL A 280 -13.90 13.21 10.33
C VAL A 280 -13.45 14.20 11.40
N ASP A 281 -13.39 13.75 12.65
CA ASP A 281 -12.99 14.56 13.78
C ASP A 281 -12.01 13.81 14.67
N GLY A 282 -11.07 14.52 15.28
CA GLY A 282 -10.11 13.97 16.24
C GLY A 282 -9.10 12.97 15.62
N LEU A 283 -8.93 12.94 14.30
CA LEU A 283 -7.91 12.10 13.67
C LEU A 283 -6.53 12.72 13.90
N GLU A 284 -5.74 12.08 14.76
CA GLU A 284 -4.41 12.54 15.14
C GLU A 284 -3.46 12.65 13.92
N ALA A 285 -2.41 13.47 14.05
CA ALA A 285 -1.38 13.64 13.03
C ALA A 285 -0.84 12.29 12.52
N PHE A 286 -0.74 12.15 11.22
CA PHE A 286 -0.27 10.97 10.49
C PHE A 286 -1.15 9.71 10.60
N GLN A 287 -2.24 9.75 11.37
CA GLN A 287 -3.19 8.66 11.46
C GLN A 287 -4.08 8.57 10.22
N SER A 288 -4.51 7.36 9.91
CA SER A 288 -5.44 7.06 8.81
C SER A 288 -6.74 6.48 9.35
N GLN A 289 -7.84 6.80 8.70
CA GLN A 289 -9.16 6.26 9.00
C GLN A 289 -9.82 5.75 7.72
N MET A 290 -10.57 4.64 7.83
CA MET A 290 -11.48 4.21 6.79
C MET A 290 -12.85 4.79 7.05
N ILE A 291 -13.37 5.57 6.13
CA ILE A 291 -14.76 6.04 6.15
C ILE A 291 -15.63 5.23 5.20
N TYR A 292 -16.88 5.05 5.59
CA TYR A 292 -17.88 4.25 4.90
C TYR A 292 -19.05 5.17 4.58
N PHE A 293 -19.26 5.47 3.31
CA PHE A 293 -20.44 6.22 2.88
C PHE A 293 -21.70 5.36 2.94
N THR A 294 -22.85 6.02 2.98
CA THR A 294 -24.14 5.36 2.90
C THR A 294 -24.21 4.47 1.66
N ASN A 295 -24.82 3.31 1.80
CA ASN A 295 -24.98 2.39 0.71
C ASN A 295 -25.70 3.05 -0.47
N TYR A 296 -25.15 2.88 -1.66
CA TYR A 296 -25.61 3.45 -2.89
C TYR A 296 -25.94 2.36 -3.92
N GLU A 297 -27.11 2.45 -4.56
CA GLU A 297 -27.55 1.55 -5.62
C GLU A 297 -27.63 2.29 -6.96
N PRO A 298 -26.80 1.94 -7.97
CA PRO A 298 -26.98 2.47 -9.30
C PRO A 298 -28.27 1.95 -9.92
N SER A 299 -29.01 2.82 -10.62
CA SER A 299 -30.26 2.49 -11.31
C SER A 299 -30.15 2.42 -12.83
N ASN A 300 -29.08 3.00 -13.39
CA ASN A 300 -28.85 3.06 -14.82
C ASN A 300 -27.47 2.47 -15.16
N ILE A 301 -27.39 1.80 -16.30
CA ILE A 301 -26.12 1.33 -16.86
C ILE A 301 -25.32 2.49 -17.44
N GLY A 302 -24.01 2.42 -17.32
CA GLY A 302 -23.07 3.39 -17.89
C GLY A 302 -21.91 3.70 -16.95
N THR A 303 -21.07 4.62 -17.39
CA THR A 303 -19.91 5.06 -16.60
C THR A 303 -20.35 6.03 -15.51
N GLU A 304 -19.82 5.81 -14.31
CA GLU A 304 -19.95 6.68 -13.16
C GLU A 304 -18.57 7.21 -12.74
N ASN A 305 -18.54 8.46 -12.28
CA ASN A 305 -17.38 9.07 -11.64
C ASN A 305 -17.67 9.28 -10.16
N LEU A 306 -16.87 8.64 -9.32
CA LEU A 306 -16.88 8.80 -7.86
C LEU A 306 -15.88 9.89 -7.53
N THR A 307 -16.35 11.07 -7.16
CA THR A 307 -15.51 12.19 -6.71
C THR A 307 -15.60 12.28 -5.19
N VAL A 308 -14.48 12.13 -4.51
CA VAL A 308 -14.39 12.39 -3.07
C VAL A 308 -13.64 13.69 -2.87
N GLN A 309 -14.20 14.57 -2.07
CA GLN A 309 -13.64 15.88 -1.76
C GLN A 309 -13.68 16.13 -0.25
N ILE A 310 -12.63 16.72 0.28
CA ILE A 310 -12.50 17.16 1.67
C ILE A 310 -12.72 18.67 1.73
N ASP A 311 -13.25 19.19 2.87
CA ASP A 311 -13.29 20.63 3.16
C ASP A 311 -11.92 21.28 3.01
N ASP A 312 -11.91 22.59 2.78
CA ASP A 312 -10.67 23.37 2.72
C ASP A 312 -9.83 23.20 4.00
N ASP A 313 -8.55 23.02 3.79
CA ASP A 313 -7.54 22.90 4.83
C ASP A 313 -6.22 23.57 4.39
N ASP A 314 -5.11 23.27 5.05
CA ASP A 314 -3.83 23.92 4.76
C ASP A 314 -3.24 23.53 3.40
N ASN A 315 -3.78 22.47 2.73
CA ASN A 315 -3.30 22.03 1.42
C ASN A 315 -4.42 21.46 0.53
N ASN A 316 -5.22 22.32 -0.04
CA ASN A 316 -6.36 21.94 -0.89
C ASN A 316 -6.00 21.14 -2.16
N ALA A 317 -4.72 21.03 -2.51
CA ALA A 317 -4.30 20.29 -3.70
C ALA A 317 -4.43 18.77 -3.57
N ASN A 318 -4.51 18.24 -2.34
CA ASN A 318 -4.64 16.82 -2.04
C ASN A 318 -6.04 16.41 -1.56
N ASN A 319 -7.01 17.37 -1.55
CA ASN A 319 -8.35 17.18 -0.98
C ASN A 319 -9.32 16.47 -1.93
N THR A 320 -8.95 16.25 -3.19
CA THR A 320 -9.87 15.66 -4.17
C THR A 320 -9.26 14.39 -4.78
N LEU A 321 -10.06 13.32 -4.82
CA LEU A 321 -9.74 12.09 -5.51
C LEU A 321 -10.91 11.62 -6.36
N VAL A 322 -10.63 11.16 -7.58
CA VAL A 322 -11.66 10.69 -8.53
C VAL A 322 -11.36 9.25 -8.92
N LYS A 323 -12.41 8.43 -8.99
CA LYS A 323 -12.37 7.07 -9.53
C LYS A 323 -13.56 6.84 -10.46
N SER A 324 -13.30 6.35 -11.67
CA SER A 324 -14.36 5.91 -12.58
C SER A 324 -14.71 4.45 -12.33
N ARG A 325 -15.96 4.06 -12.59
CA ARG A 325 -16.44 2.67 -12.56
C ARG A 325 -17.56 2.47 -13.59
N LEU A 326 -17.94 1.23 -13.83
CA LEU A 326 -18.98 0.86 -14.78
C LEU A 326 -20.17 0.21 -14.07
N ALA A 327 -21.34 0.82 -14.15
CA ALA A 327 -22.59 0.17 -13.81
C ALA A 327 -23.11 -0.62 -15.03
N ASN A 328 -23.50 -1.87 -14.83
CA ASN A 328 -23.98 -2.76 -15.89
C ASN A 328 -25.04 -3.75 -15.35
N TYR A 329 -25.57 -4.61 -16.20
CA TYR A 329 -26.67 -5.48 -15.77
C TYR A 329 -26.23 -6.59 -14.80
N ASN A 330 -25.09 -7.29 -15.06
CA ASN A 330 -24.82 -8.59 -14.45
C ASN A 330 -23.33 -8.91 -14.23
N VAL A 331 -22.41 -8.02 -14.50
CA VAL A 331 -20.98 -8.23 -14.24
C VAL A 331 -20.61 -7.63 -12.89
N TYR A 332 -20.00 -8.44 -12.04
CA TYR A 332 -19.53 -8.08 -10.71
C TYR A 332 -18.00 -8.21 -10.66
N SER A 333 -17.27 -7.11 -10.52
CA SER A 333 -15.81 -7.13 -10.56
C SER A 333 -15.18 -6.06 -9.68
N HIS A 334 -14.09 -6.42 -9.01
CA HIS A 334 -13.22 -5.47 -8.33
C HIS A 334 -12.27 -4.75 -9.31
N ALA A 335 -11.92 -5.41 -10.43
CA ALA A 335 -11.04 -4.84 -11.43
C ALA A 335 -11.64 -3.58 -12.06
N ASP A 336 -10.81 -2.56 -12.20
CA ASP A 336 -11.15 -1.30 -12.86
C ASP A 336 -11.18 -1.52 -14.38
N PRO A 337 -12.34 -1.37 -15.06
CA PRO A 337 -12.44 -1.60 -16.50
C PRO A 337 -11.71 -0.55 -17.34
N PHE A 338 -11.28 0.56 -16.73
CA PHE A 338 -10.61 1.67 -17.40
C PHE A 338 -9.09 1.66 -17.21
N SER A 339 -8.57 0.77 -16.34
CA SER A 339 -7.14 0.66 -16.06
C SER A 339 -6.55 -0.59 -16.72
N PRO A 340 -5.32 -0.52 -17.26
CA PRO A 340 -4.65 -1.68 -17.83
C PRO A 340 -4.30 -2.70 -16.73
N ASN A 341 -4.12 -3.95 -17.14
CA ASN A 341 -3.55 -4.97 -16.28
C ASN A 341 -2.07 -4.67 -16.01
N SER A 342 -1.63 -4.89 -14.76
CA SER A 342 -0.25 -4.63 -14.32
C SER A 342 0.70 -5.78 -14.64
N GLY A 343 0.18 -6.98 -14.89
CA GLY A 343 0.96 -8.17 -15.17
C GLY A 343 0.18 -9.46 -14.94
N GLY A 344 0.89 -10.57 -14.87
CA GLY A 344 0.36 -11.90 -14.56
C GLY A 344 0.91 -12.42 -13.24
N ILE A 345 0.05 -12.98 -12.38
CA ILE A 345 0.42 -13.53 -11.08
C ILE A 345 0.10 -15.04 -11.02
N GLY A 346 0.83 -15.76 -10.17
CA GLY A 346 0.67 -17.18 -9.88
C GLY A 346 1.84 -17.68 -9.06
N PHE A 347 1.72 -18.86 -8.49
CA PHE A 347 2.79 -19.49 -7.74
C PHE A 347 3.84 -20.11 -8.67
N ASN A 348 5.11 -20.03 -8.28
CA ASN A 348 6.20 -20.74 -8.92
C ASN A 348 6.71 -21.82 -7.96
N GLY A 349 6.66 -23.08 -8.38
CA GLY A 349 7.06 -24.22 -7.55
C GLY A 349 5.95 -24.78 -6.64
N SER A 350 4.71 -24.25 -6.71
CA SER A 350 3.55 -24.74 -5.94
C SER A 350 2.27 -24.62 -6.75
N THR A 351 1.25 -25.33 -6.33
CA THR A 351 -0.16 -25.06 -6.66
C THR A 351 -0.70 -23.98 -5.71
N GLY A 352 -1.90 -23.44 -5.95
CA GLY A 352 -2.50 -22.50 -5.00
C GLY A 352 -3.81 -21.90 -5.47
N ASP A 353 -4.52 -21.29 -4.53
CA ASP A 353 -5.77 -20.60 -4.75
C ASP A 353 -5.58 -19.08 -4.69
N PHE A 354 -6.25 -18.34 -5.58
CA PHE A 354 -6.31 -16.88 -5.60
C PHE A 354 -7.77 -16.48 -5.72
N LEU A 355 -8.30 -15.87 -4.65
CA LEU A 355 -9.72 -15.65 -4.48
C LEU A 355 -10.00 -14.17 -4.22
N ALA A 356 -11.14 -13.70 -4.70
CA ALA A 356 -11.70 -12.40 -4.33
C ALA A 356 -13.04 -12.57 -3.64
N LYS A 357 -13.26 -11.84 -2.55
CA LYS A 357 -14.51 -11.84 -1.78
C LYS A 357 -15.54 -10.97 -2.45
N PHE A 358 -16.73 -11.51 -2.58
CA PHE A 358 -17.93 -10.83 -3.04
C PHE A 358 -19.03 -10.96 -1.99
N TYR A 359 -20.07 -10.16 -2.12
CA TYR A 359 -21.21 -10.20 -1.23
C TYR A 359 -22.49 -9.92 -2.02
N VAL A 360 -23.57 -10.62 -1.73
CA VAL A 360 -24.91 -10.34 -2.25
C VAL A 360 -25.90 -10.25 -1.10
N GLU A 361 -26.83 -9.32 -1.18
CA GLU A 361 -27.95 -9.25 -0.26
C GLU A 361 -29.04 -10.21 -0.74
N GLY A 362 -29.52 -11.09 0.17
CA GLY A 362 -30.42 -12.16 -0.24
C GLY A 362 -29.72 -13.27 -1.02
N SER A 363 -30.23 -13.67 -2.18
CA SER A 363 -29.66 -14.74 -3.00
C SER A 363 -29.55 -14.35 -4.48
N SER A 364 -28.47 -14.78 -5.12
CA SER A 364 -28.22 -14.56 -6.54
C SER A 364 -27.64 -15.81 -7.21
N TYR A 365 -27.44 -15.77 -8.52
CA TYR A 365 -26.91 -16.89 -9.29
C TYR A 365 -25.66 -16.50 -10.07
N ILE A 366 -24.63 -17.33 -9.97
CA ILE A 366 -23.44 -17.27 -10.82
C ILE A 366 -23.66 -18.21 -12.00
N ASN A 367 -23.59 -17.68 -13.20
CA ASN A 367 -23.71 -18.43 -14.46
C ASN A 367 -22.43 -18.41 -15.31
N GLN A 368 -21.48 -17.53 -14.99
CA GLN A 368 -20.19 -17.43 -15.66
C GLN A 368 -19.14 -16.89 -14.70
N ILE A 369 -17.89 -17.34 -14.90
CA ILE A 369 -16.68 -16.76 -14.29
C ILE A 369 -15.76 -16.30 -15.42
N LYS A 370 -15.24 -15.07 -15.31
CA LYS A 370 -14.36 -14.45 -16.28
C LYS A 370 -13.00 -14.16 -15.66
N VAL A 371 -11.92 -14.57 -16.33
CA VAL A 371 -10.53 -14.31 -15.95
C VAL A 371 -9.71 -13.93 -17.16
N ASP A 372 -8.78 -13.00 -17.01
CA ASP A 372 -7.81 -12.67 -18.05
C ASP A 372 -6.45 -13.33 -17.75
N PHE A 373 -5.77 -13.85 -18.79
CA PHE A 373 -4.46 -14.48 -18.67
C PHE A 373 -3.41 -13.80 -19.52
N ASN A 374 -2.17 -13.79 -19.02
CA ASN A 374 -1.01 -13.26 -19.75
C ASN A 374 -0.16 -14.37 -20.41
N LEU A 375 -0.37 -15.63 -20.07
CA LEU A 375 0.36 -16.78 -20.63
C LEU A 375 -0.60 -17.89 -21.05
N ASN A 376 -0.16 -18.66 -22.06
CA ASN A 376 -0.87 -19.83 -22.57
C ASN A 376 -0.41 -21.13 -21.88
N GLY A 377 -1.28 -22.16 -21.89
CA GLY A 377 -0.93 -23.54 -21.58
C GLY A 377 -0.66 -23.81 -20.10
N ARG A 378 -1.22 -23.01 -19.20
CA ARG A 378 -1.10 -23.17 -17.74
C ARG A 378 -2.36 -23.80 -17.19
N GLY A 379 -2.20 -24.87 -16.40
CA GLY A 379 -3.33 -25.60 -15.84
C GLY A 379 -3.99 -24.84 -14.72
N PHE A 380 -5.31 -24.71 -14.78
CA PHE A 380 -6.13 -24.07 -13.76
C PHE A 380 -7.54 -24.64 -13.68
N GLN A 381 -8.23 -24.31 -12.60
CA GLN A 381 -9.66 -24.48 -12.39
C GLN A 381 -10.23 -23.13 -11.92
N LEU A 382 -11.50 -22.86 -12.21
CA LEU A 382 -12.24 -21.73 -11.65
C LEU A 382 -13.22 -22.25 -10.60
N GLY A 383 -13.35 -21.52 -9.49
CA GLY A 383 -14.17 -21.95 -8.38
C GLY A 383 -14.91 -20.85 -7.66
N VAL A 384 -15.86 -21.29 -6.82
CA VAL A 384 -16.62 -20.46 -5.89
C VAL A 384 -16.65 -21.17 -4.53
N TRP A 385 -16.38 -20.40 -3.48
CA TRP A 385 -16.37 -20.87 -2.09
C TRP A 385 -17.30 -20.01 -1.24
N ASP A 386 -17.87 -20.61 -0.22
CA ASP A 386 -18.60 -19.88 0.82
C ASP A 386 -17.63 -19.12 1.73
N ASP A 387 -18.10 -18.11 2.46
CA ASP A 387 -17.33 -17.40 3.48
C ASP A 387 -17.55 -17.97 4.90
N ASP A 388 -17.88 -19.25 4.98
CA ASP A 388 -18.15 -19.99 6.22
C ASP A 388 -16.88 -20.51 6.93
N GLY A 389 -15.69 -20.19 6.41
CA GLY A 389 -14.43 -20.48 7.07
C GLY A 389 -14.17 -19.56 8.29
N PRO A 390 -13.13 -19.84 9.11
CA PRO A 390 -12.81 -19.05 10.29
C PRO A 390 -12.66 -17.55 9.96
N ASN A 391 -13.34 -16.69 10.74
CA ASN A 391 -13.34 -15.22 10.54
C ASN A 391 -13.90 -14.75 9.20
N GLY A 392 -14.74 -15.53 8.54
CA GLY A 392 -15.32 -15.21 7.24
C GLY A 392 -14.32 -15.36 6.09
N ASN A 393 -13.32 -16.22 6.27
CA ASN A 393 -12.40 -16.68 5.24
C ASN A 393 -13.06 -17.67 4.29
N PRO A 394 -12.42 -18.02 3.15
CA PRO A 394 -12.94 -19.09 2.31
C PRO A 394 -13.12 -20.39 3.09
N GLY A 395 -14.28 -21.01 2.93
CA GLY A 395 -14.64 -22.25 3.59
C GLY A 395 -15.13 -23.30 2.61
N THR A 396 -16.41 -23.66 2.66
CA THR A 396 -17.00 -24.70 1.81
C THR A 396 -16.88 -24.40 0.33
N GLU A 397 -16.32 -25.33 -0.44
CA GLU A 397 -16.25 -25.26 -1.90
C GLU A 397 -17.65 -25.50 -2.48
N ILE A 398 -18.27 -24.45 -3.02
CA ILE A 398 -19.61 -24.49 -3.64
C ILE A 398 -19.51 -25.04 -5.06
N PHE A 399 -18.46 -24.67 -5.77
CA PHE A 399 -18.24 -25.06 -7.16
C PHE A 399 -16.74 -25.05 -7.49
N ILE A 400 -16.31 -26.07 -8.22
CA ILE A 400 -15.01 -26.10 -8.89
C ILE A 400 -15.19 -26.65 -10.31
N SER A 401 -14.59 -26.01 -11.28
CA SER A 401 -14.68 -26.43 -12.68
C SER A 401 -13.79 -27.62 -12.98
N ASP A 402 -14.00 -28.25 -14.13
CA ASP A 402 -13.00 -29.10 -14.74
C ASP A 402 -11.71 -28.34 -15.01
N SER A 403 -10.59 -29.07 -15.06
CA SER A 403 -9.28 -28.51 -15.37
C SER A 403 -9.24 -27.98 -16.81
N SER A 404 -8.69 -26.80 -16.95
CA SER A 404 -8.52 -26.10 -18.23
C SER A 404 -7.09 -25.62 -18.41
N LEU A 405 -6.71 -25.25 -19.62
CA LEU A 405 -5.45 -24.60 -19.93
C LEU A 405 -5.68 -23.12 -20.27
N SER A 406 -4.86 -22.26 -19.72
CA SER A 406 -4.95 -20.81 -19.96
C SER A 406 -4.68 -20.48 -21.44
N THR A 407 -5.36 -19.45 -21.92
CA THR A 407 -5.10 -18.80 -23.22
C THR A 407 -4.96 -17.30 -22.96
N THR A 408 -3.92 -16.70 -23.52
CA THR A 408 -3.69 -15.25 -23.38
C THR A 408 -4.93 -14.46 -23.79
N GLY A 409 -5.32 -13.52 -22.97
CA GLY A 409 -6.55 -12.73 -23.09
C GLY A 409 -7.66 -13.22 -22.17
N THR A 410 -8.88 -12.86 -22.49
CA THR A 410 -10.07 -13.15 -21.68
C THR A 410 -10.53 -14.58 -21.84
N PHE A 411 -10.64 -15.31 -20.74
CA PHE A 411 -11.26 -16.61 -20.64
C PHE A 411 -12.60 -16.50 -19.91
N ILE A 412 -13.67 -17.02 -20.53
CA ILE A 412 -15.02 -17.03 -19.96
C ILE A 412 -15.46 -18.49 -19.80
N MET A 413 -15.76 -18.90 -18.59
CA MET A 413 -16.25 -20.23 -18.27
C MET A 413 -17.74 -20.17 -17.92
N PRO A 414 -18.62 -20.88 -18.63
CA PRO A 414 -19.99 -21.03 -18.20
C PRO A 414 -20.05 -21.95 -16.96
N VAL A 415 -20.89 -21.57 -15.99
CA VAL A 415 -21.19 -22.36 -14.79
C VAL A 415 -22.55 -23.04 -15.00
N LEU A 416 -22.52 -24.34 -15.27
CA LEU A 416 -23.69 -25.13 -15.59
C LEU A 416 -23.75 -26.41 -14.72
N PRO A 417 -24.83 -26.63 -13.98
CA PRO A 417 -25.95 -25.71 -13.74
C PRO A 417 -25.48 -24.44 -13.03
N ARG A 418 -26.19 -23.32 -13.22
CA ARG A 418 -25.91 -22.09 -12.47
C ARG A 418 -25.97 -22.38 -10.96
N ILE A 419 -25.05 -21.81 -10.21
CA ILE A 419 -24.97 -21.98 -8.76
C ILE A 419 -25.63 -20.80 -8.04
N GLN A 420 -26.31 -21.09 -6.95
CA GLN A 420 -26.85 -20.06 -6.07
C GLN A 420 -25.83 -19.67 -5.02
N VAL A 421 -25.71 -18.37 -4.76
CA VAL A 421 -24.91 -17.77 -3.70
C VAL A 421 -25.76 -16.84 -2.87
N SER A 422 -25.41 -16.67 -1.57
CA SER A 422 -26.10 -15.77 -0.66
C SER A 422 -25.10 -15.25 0.38
N GLY A 423 -25.24 -13.99 0.80
CA GLY A 423 -24.29 -13.39 1.73
C GLY A 423 -22.89 -13.20 1.12
N GLY A 424 -21.85 -13.46 1.91
CA GLY A 424 -20.46 -13.42 1.46
C GLY A 424 -20.08 -14.70 0.71
N PHE A 425 -19.28 -14.58 -0.33
CA PHE A 425 -18.71 -15.71 -1.04
C PHE A 425 -17.40 -15.30 -1.71
N TYR A 426 -16.59 -16.27 -2.09
CA TYR A 426 -15.36 -16.07 -2.83
C TYR A 426 -15.49 -16.68 -4.23
N ALA A 427 -14.92 -15.98 -5.22
CA ALA A 427 -14.75 -16.52 -6.55
C ALA A 427 -13.31 -16.28 -7.00
N GLY A 428 -12.75 -17.24 -7.75
CA GLY A 428 -11.38 -17.10 -8.18
C GLY A 428 -10.83 -18.28 -8.95
N ILE A 429 -9.51 -18.37 -8.94
CA ILE A 429 -8.71 -19.32 -9.71
C ILE A 429 -7.93 -20.24 -8.77
N ARG A 430 -7.98 -21.54 -9.06
CA ARG A 430 -7.10 -22.57 -8.50
C ARG A 430 -6.02 -22.90 -9.52
N GLN A 431 -4.79 -22.59 -9.22
CA GLN A 431 -3.62 -23.04 -10.00
C GLN A 431 -3.32 -24.49 -9.65
N ILE A 432 -3.37 -25.38 -10.66
CA ILE A 432 -3.19 -26.83 -10.47
C ILE A 432 -1.82 -27.33 -10.97
N THR A 433 -0.97 -26.44 -11.45
CA THR A 433 0.40 -26.76 -11.87
C THR A 433 1.41 -25.98 -11.07
N ASN A 434 2.64 -26.51 -10.92
CA ASN A 434 3.72 -25.88 -10.19
C ASN A 434 4.39 -24.71 -10.98
N THR A 435 3.84 -24.33 -12.11
CA THR A 435 4.33 -23.20 -12.92
C THR A 435 3.28 -22.11 -12.90
N THR A 436 3.73 -20.87 -12.76
CA THR A 436 2.89 -19.67 -12.69
C THR A 436 1.76 -19.68 -13.69
N VAL A 437 0.52 -19.60 -13.23
CA VAL A 437 -0.68 -19.57 -14.09
C VAL A 437 -0.79 -18.23 -14.84
N ALA A 438 -0.19 -17.19 -14.32
CA ALA A 438 -0.11 -15.85 -14.90
C ALA A 438 -1.48 -15.25 -15.25
N PHE A 439 -2.47 -15.37 -14.34
CA PHE A 439 -3.71 -14.60 -14.48
C PHE A 439 -3.43 -13.11 -14.26
N SER A 440 -4.17 -12.26 -14.98
CA SER A 440 -3.97 -10.82 -14.97
C SER A 440 -4.43 -10.21 -13.64
N TYR A 441 -3.67 -9.22 -13.16
CA TYR A 441 -4.00 -8.45 -11.97
C TYR A 441 -3.82 -6.96 -12.21
N GLN A 442 -4.43 -6.15 -11.33
CA GLN A 442 -4.21 -4.72 -11.23
C GLN A 442 -3.66 -4.40 -9.84
N THR A 443 -2.75 -3.43 -9.76
CA THR A 443 -2.20 -2.99 -8.48
C THR A 443 -3.18 -2.09 -7.74
N GLU A 444 -3.31 -2.28 -6.44
CA GLU A 444 -4.05 -1.42 -5.54
C GLU A 444 -3.18 -1.11 -4.31
N SER A 445 -2.90 0.16 -4.06
CA SER A 445 -2.12 0.58 -2.91
C SER A 445 -2.83 1.72 -2.15
N PRO A 446 -3.06 1.56 -0.83
CA PRO A 446 -3.01 0.30 -0.09
C PRO A 446 -4.06 -0.69 -0.59
N VAL A 447 -3.78 -1.98 -0.46
CA VAL A 447 -4.75 -3.03 -0.82
C VAL A 447 -5.97 -2.96 0.09
N ARG A 448 -7.17 -3.13 -0.47
CA ARG A 448 -8.42 -3.16 0.33
C ARG A 448 -8.40 -4.34 1.30
N PRO A 449 -8.77 -4.12 2.58
CA PRO A 449 -8.74 -5.19 3.58
C PRO A 449 -9.81 -6.25 3.32
N ASN A 450 -9.52 -7.50 3.71
CA ASN A 450 -10.46 -8.63 3.75
C ASN A 450 -11.16 -8.90 2.41
N THR A 451 -10.49 -8.68 1.28
CA THR A 451 -11.09 -8.81 -0.05
C THR A 451 -10.36 -9.85 -0.90
N PHE A 452 -9.03 -9.83 -0.90
CA PHE A 452 -8.24 -10.77 -1.70
C PHE A 452 -7.59 -11.80 -0.79
N TYR A 453 -7.64 -13.05 -1.24
CA TYR A 453 -7.16 -14.21 -0.51
C TYR A 453 -6.25 -15.05 -1.38
N PHE A 454 -5.22 -15.61 -0.81
CA PHE A 454 -4.41 -16.61 -1.50
C PHE A 454 -3.96 -17.69 -0.51
N ALA A 455 -3.87 -18.93 -0.99
CA ALA A 455 -3.39 -20.08 -0.24
C ALA A 455 -2.45 -20.91 -1.11
N ALA A 456 -1.45 -21.55 -0.50
CA ALA A 456 -0.56 -22.50 -1.14
C ALA A 456 -0.12 -23.56 -0.13
N PRO A 457 -0.25 -24.87 -0.48
CA PRO A 457 -0.81 -25.37 -1.74
C PRO A 457 -2.30 -25.11 -1.89
N ALA A 458 -2.86 -25.44 -3.07
CA ALA A 458 -4.28 -25.32 -3.33
C ALA A 458 -5.10 -26.19 -2.35
N GLY A 459 -6.17 -25.58 -1.80
CA GLY A 459 -7.07 -26.25 -0.85
C GLY A 459 -6.68 -26.13 0.63
N ASP A 460 -5.63 -25.36 0.97
CA ASP A 460 -5.24 -25.06 2.37
C ASP A 460 -6.03 -23.89 2.96
#